data_116d5172fadabb6605f60a450cd445ec
#
_entry.id   116d5172fadabb6605f60a450cd445ec
#
_cell.length_a   1.000
_cell.length_b   1.000
_cell.length_c   1.000
_cell.angle_alpha   90.00
_cell.angle_beta   90.00
_cell.angle_gamma   90.00
#
_symmetry.space_group_name_H-M   'P 1'
#
loop_
_entity.id
_entity.type
_entity.pdbx_description
1 polymer ?
#
loop_
_entity_poly.entity_id
_entity_poly.type
_entity_poly.pdbx_seq_one_letter_code
_entity_poly.pdbx_strand_id
1 'polypeptide(L)'
;MRPAFYKATSTRKPYRGKYPVALAALCLFNIGCAGFRRCGPDDAWFGPDKPKHLAASALIAGAATATAAQDQGRDEATAIGLGTALAAGAGKEWYDLRVKETCWSWKDMAWNLLGATLAAQATD
;
A
#
# COMPACT_ATOMS: atom_id res chain seq x y z
N MET A 1 -49.63 17.79 -19.96
CA MET A 1 -49.24 16.67 -19.11
C MET A 1 -47.70 16.60 -19.08
N ARG A 2 -47.06 16.85 -17.93
CA ARG A 2 -45.63 16.76 -17.75
C ARG A 2 -45.33 15.46 -16.99
N PRO A 3 -44.40 14.60 -17.43
CA PRO A 3 -44.05 13.41 -16.66
C PRO A 3 -43.29 13.79 -15.41
N ALA A 4 -43.70 13.21 -14.27
CA ALA A 4 -43.03 13.37 -12.99
C ALA A 4 -41.71 12.61 -13.03
N PHE A 5 -40.60 13.34 -12.93
CA PHE A 5 -39.28 12.74 -12.71
C PHE A 5 -39.24 12.16 -11.29
N TYR A 6 -39.25 10.83 -11.21
CA TYR A 6 -39.02 10.07 -9.99
C TYR A 6 -37.54 10.20 -9.59
N LYS A 7 -37.28 11.03 -8.58
CA LYS A 7 -35.97 11.16 -7.94
C LYS A 7 -35.75 9.92 -7.05
N ALA A 8 -35.11 8.89 -7.59
CA ALA A 8 -34.66 7.77 -6.77
C ALA A 8 -33.49 8.24 -5.88
N THR A 9 -33.80 8.58 -4.63
CA THR A 9 -32.81 8.79 -3.58
C THR A 9 -32.25 7.43 -3.17
N SER A 10 -31.14 7.03 -3.77
CA SER A 10 -30.39 5.85 -3.34
C SER A 10 -29.70 6.16 -2.00
N THR A 11 -30.34 5.81 -0.90
CA THR A 11 -29.72 5.79 0.43
C THR A 11 -28.85 4.54 0.53
N ARG A 12 -27.64 4.59 -0.04
CA ARG A 12 -26.64 3.58 0.28
C ARG A 12 -26.22 3.79 1.73
N LYS A 13 -26.60 2.85 2.60
CA LYS A 13 -26.07 2.79 3.96
C LYS A 13 -24.56 2.59 3.88
N PRO A 14 -23.74 3.40 4.57
CA PRO A 14 -22.30 3.17 4.63
C PRO A 14 -22.07 1.82 5.29
N TYR A 15 -21.42 0.91 4.57
CA TYR A 15 -20.98 -0.38 5.09
C TYR A 15 -19.87 -0.12 6.13
N ARG A 16 -20.26 -0.04 7.36
CA ARG A 16 -19.36 0.13 8.51
C ARG A 16 -18.79 -1.23 8.88
N GLY A 17 -17.88 -1.73 8.06
CA GLY A 17 -17.12 -2.94 8.36
C GLY A 17 -16.20 -2.71 9.55
N LYS A 18 -16.58 -3.23 10.72
CA LYS A 18 -15.84 -3.08 11.99
C LYS A 18 -14.61 -3.98 12.09
N TYR A 19 -14.26 -4.74 11.05
CA TYR A 19 -13.30 -5.84 11.15
C TYR A 19 -11.96 -5.70 10.39
N PRO A 20 -11.75 -4.79 9.42
CA PRO A 20 -10.50 -4.78 8.66
C PRO A 20 -9.30 -4.29 9.48
N VAL A 21 -9.51 -3.39 10.45
CA VAL A 21 -8.42 -2.85 11.28
C VAL A 21 -7.91 -3.88 12.29
N ALA A 22 -8.81 -4.70 12.85
CA ALA A 22 -8.44 -5.73 13.82
C ALA A 22 -7.65 -6.88 13.15
N LEU A 23 -8.02 -7.27 11.92
CA LEU A 23 -7.29 -8.30 11.18
C LEU A 23 -5.88 -7.83 10.76
N ALA A 24 -5.75 -6.58 10.31
CA ALA A 24 -4.47 -5.99 9.98
C ALA A 24 -3.55 -5.86 11.21
N ALA A 25 -4.10 -5.48 12.36
CA ALA A 25 -3.35 -5.42 13.61
C ALA A 25 -2.90 -6.82 14.09
N LEU A 26 -3.73 -7.85 13.92
CA LEU A 26 -3.38 -9.22 14.29
C LEU A 26 -2.25 -9.80 13.42
N CYS A 27 -2.22 -9.47 12.12
CA CYS A 27 -1.14 -9.87 11.22
C CYS A 27 0.19 -9.18 11.57
N LEU A 28 0.17 -7.93 12.01
CA LEU A 28 1.36 -7.20 12.41
C LEU A 28 1.97 -7.72 13.72
N PHE A 29 1.14 -8.24 14.64
CA PHE A 29 1.62 -8.77 15.94
C PHE A 29 2.35 -10.12 15.82
N ASN A 30 2.02 -10.93 14.81
CA ASN A 30 2.68 -12.23 14.60
C ASN A 30 4.06 -12.15 13.92
N ILE A 31 4.48 -10.97 13.45
CA ILE A 31 5.78 -10.75 12.80
C ILE A 31 6.93 -10.60 13.82
N GLY A 32 6.62 -10.47 15.11
CA GLY A 32 7.54 -9.95 16.12
C GLY A 32 8.56 -10.91 16.73
N CYS A 33 8.48 -12.23 16.60
CA CYS A 33 9.21 -13.11 17.53
C CYS A 33 10.15 -14.15 16.95
N ALA A 34 10.34 -14.28 15.66
CA ALA A 34 11.25 -15.31 15.11
C ALA A 34 12.26 -14.73 14.13
N GLY A 35 13.44 -14.39 14.63
CA GLY A 35 14.63 -14.21 13.80
C GLY A 35 14.53 -13.10 12.73
N PHE A 36 14.05 -11.94 13.10
CA PHE A 36 13.95 -10.77 12.21
C PHE A 36 15.36 -10.21 11.94
N ARG A 37 16.02 -10.71 10.90
CA ARG A 37 17.34 -10.25 10.50
C ARG A 37 17.22 -8.94 9.72
N ARG A 38 17.73 -7.85 10.28
CA ARG A 38 17.85 -6.56 9.60
C ARG A 38 19.11 -6.52 8.77
N CYS A 39 19.06 -5.86 7.61
CA CYS A 39 20.24 -5.58 6.80
C CYS A 39 21.22 -4.71 7.57
N GLY A 40 22.51 -4.99 7.38
CA GLY A 40 23.60 -4.33 8.07
C GLY A 40 24.02 -3.00 7.43
N PRO A 41 25.22 -2.49 7.82
CA PRO A 41 25.77 -1.24 7.30
C PRO A 41 26.00 -1.22 5.79
N ASP A 42 26.21 -2.40 5.18
CA ASP A 42 26.45 -2.58 3.74
C ASP A 42 25.21 -2.29 2.88
N ASP A 43 24.02 -2.23 3.47
CA ASP A 43 22.81 -1.78 2.79
C ASP A 43 22.86 -0.26 2.61
N ALA A 44 23.33 0.18 1.44
CA ALA A 44 23.51 1.60 1.14
C ALA A 44 22.16 2.30 0.89
N TRP A 45 22.03 3.58 1.34
CA TRP A 45 20.85 4.40 1.06
C TRP A 45 20.62 4.66 -0.44
N PHE A 46 21.69 4.71 -1.23
CA PHE A 46 21.65 4.98 -2.67
C PHE A 46 22.22 3.82 -3.48
N GLY A 47 21.91 2.59 -3.07
CA GLY A 47 22.28 1.40 -3.80
C GLY A 47 21.52 1.28 -5.13
N PRO A 48 22.00 0.42 -6.07
CA PRO A 48 21.40 0.27 -7.40
C PRO A 48 20.01 -0.39 -7.39
N ASP A 49 19.61 -0.96 -6.27
CA ASP A 49 18.29 -1.54 -6.01
C ASP A 49 17.23 -0.50 -5.62
N LYS A 50 17.66 0.62 -5.00
CA LYS A 50 16.75 1.65 -4.48
C LYS A 50 15.85 2.30 -5.56
N PRO A 51 16.35 2.68 -6.75
CA PRO A 51 15.49 3.15 -7.84
C PRO A 51 14.46 2.13 -8.29
N LYS A 52 14.75 0.83 -8.17
CA LYS A 52 13.79 -0.24 -8.50
C LYS A 52 12.64 -0.28 -7.50
N HIS A 53 12.94 -0.12 -6.20
CA HIS A 53 11.93 -0.03 -5.15
C HIS A 53 11.03 1.19 -5.33
N LEU A 54 11.62 2.35 -5.62
CA LEU A 54 10.89 3.58 -5.91
C LEU A 54 9.97 3.41 -7.12
N ALA A 55 10.50 2.92 -8.25
CA ALA A 55 9.72 2.76 -9.48
C ALA A 55 8.60 1.72 -9.33
N ALA A 56 8.90 0.57 -8.74
CA ALA A 56 7.90 -0.49 -8.54
C ALA A 56 6.75 -0.02 -7.64
N SER A 57 7.06 0.62 -6.51
CA SER A 57 6.02 1.11 -5.60
C SER A 57 5.24 2.29 -6.18
N ALA A 58 5.87 3.14 -7.00
CA ALA A 58 5.17 4.20 -7.73
C ALA A 58 4.16 3.63 -8.72
N LEU A 59 4.54 2.63 -9.51
CA LEU A 59 3.64 1.98 -10.46
C LEU A 59 2.47 1.30 -9.75
N ILE A 60 2.73 0.56 -8.67
CA ILE A 60 1.69 -0.14 -7.90
C ILE A 60 0.73 0.87 -7.26
N ALA A 61 1.26 1.90 -6.59
CA ALA A 61 0.45 2.91 -5.93
C ALA A 61 -0.40 3.69 -6.95
N GLY A 62 0.20 4.16 -8.04
CA GLY A 62 -0.52 4.91 -9.08
C GLY A 62 -1.64 4.09 -9.72
N ALA A 63 -1.38 2.84 -10.08
CA ALA A 63 -2.39 1.95 -10.64
C ALA A 63 -3.53 1.67 -9.65
N ALA A 64 -3.21 1.40 -8.38
CA ALA A 64 -4.20 1.12 -7.36
C ALA A 64 -5.03 2.38 -7.01
N THR A 65 -4.41 3.55 -6.91
CA THR A 65 -5.11 4.83 -6.70
C THR A 65 -6.05 5.13 -7.87
N ALA A 66 -5.57 5.06 -9.11
CA ALA A 66 -6.39 5.32 -10.29
C ALA A 66 -7.58 4.36 -10.43
N THR A 67 -7.40 3.10 -10.03
CA THR A 67 -8.48 2.11 -10.03
C THR A 67 -9.50 2.42 -8.92
N ALA A 68 -9.02 2.70 -7.71
CA ALA A 68 -9.89 3.01 -6.58
C ALA A 68 -10.68 4.32 -6.77
N ALA A 69 -10.10 5.31 -7.43
CA ALA A 69 -10.72 6.61 -7.69
C ALA A 69 -11.97 6.53 -8.61
N GLN A 70 -12.20 5.39 -9.26
CA GLN A 70 -13.43 5.19 -10.04
C GLN A 70 -14.68 5.06 -9.16
N ASP A 71 -14.52 4.53 -7.94
CA ASP A 71 -15.65 4.23 -7.04
C ASP A 71 -15.52 4.89 -5.65
N GLN A 72 -14.33 5.36 -5.31
CA GLN A 72 -14.01 5.93 -4.00
C GLN A 72 -13.70 7.43 -4.08
N GLY A 73 -13.80 8.11 -2.95
CA GLY A 73 -13.31 9.46 -2.82
C GLY A 73 -11.77 9.53 -2.88
N ARG A 74 -11.26 10.73 -3.17
CA ARG A 74 -9.83 11.00 -3.36
C ARG A 74 -8.96 10.46 -2.22
N ASP A 75 -9.29 10.82 -0.99
CA ASP A 75 -8.50 10.43 0.19
C ASP A 75 -8.48 8.91 0.38
N GLU A 76 -9.61 8.25 0.12
CA GLU A 76 -9.72 6.81 0.22
C GLU A 76 -8.96 6.10 -0.90
N ALA A 77 -9.04 6.59 -2.13
CA ALA A 77 -8.28 6.07 -3.27
C ALA A 77 -6.76 6.19 -3.04
N THR A 78 -6.29 7.34 -2.55
CA THR A 78 -4.89 7.56 -2.17
C THR A 78 -4.45 6.59 -1.07
N ALA A 79 -5.26 6.40 -0.04
CA ALA A 79 -4.93 5.45 1.04
C ALA A 79 -4.86 3.99 0.54
N ILE A 80 -5.74 3.60 -0.38
CA ILE A 80 -5.71 2.28 -1.03
C ILE A 80 -4.42 2.12 -1.84
N GLY A 81 -4.04 3.11 -2.64
CA GLY A 81 -2.82 3.09 -3.42
C GLY A 81 -1.57 2.94 -2.57
N LEU A 82 -1.43 3.78 -1.55
CA LEU A 82 -0.32 3.72 -0.59
C LEU A 82 -0.27 2.36 0.12
N GLY A 83 -1.39 1.92 0.66
CA GLY A 83 -1.48 0.63 1.37
C GLY A 83 -1.10 -0.55 0.50
N THR A 84 -1.57 -0.58 -0.75
CA THR A 84 -1.25 -1.65 -1.71
C THR A 84 0.23 -1.70 -2.03
N ALA A 85 0.86 -0.56 -2.32
CA ALA A 85 2.28 -0.50 -2.64
C ALA A 85 3.16 -0.88 -1.44
N LEU A 86 2.83 -0.40 -0.25
CA LEU A 86 3.57 -0.74 0.97
C LEU A 86 3.41 -2.22 1.35
N ALA A 87 2.23 -2.80 1.16
CA ALA A 87 2.00 -4.23 1.38
C ALA A 87 2.81 -5.08 0.40
N ALA A 88 2.89 -4.69 -0.88
CA ALA A 88 3.73 -5.36 -1.87
C ALA A 88 5.22 -5.25 -1.52
N GLY A 89 5.69 -4.08 -1.10
CA GLY A 89 7.05 -3.87 -0.65
C GLY A 89 7.40 -4.72 0.57
N ALA A 90 6.55 -4.71 1.58
CA ALA A 90 6.72 -5.54 2.77
C ALA A 90 6.69 -7.05 2.45
N GLY A 91 5.83 -7.46 1.53
CA GLY A 91 5.76 -8.84 1.06
C GLY A 91 7.07 -9.29 0.38
N LYS A 92 7.67 -8.38 -0.42
CA LYS A 92 8.99 -8.65 -1.05
C LYS A 92 10.08 -8.80 0.01
N GLU A 93 10.15 -7.88 0.99
CA GLU A 93 11.14 -7.97 2.07
C GLU A 93 10.94 -9.23 2.93
N TRP A 94 9.69 -9.62 3.17
CA TRP A 94 9.37 -10.86 3.84
C TRP A 94 9.84 -12.09 3.05
N TYR A 95 9.60 -12.10 1.72
CA TYR A 95 10.08 -13.15 0.84
C TYR A 95 11.61 -13.25 0.85
N ASP A 96 12.29 -12.12 0.77
CA ASP A 96 13.76 -12.09 0.82
C ASP A 96 14.29 -12.61 2.17
N LEU A 97 13.64 -12.22 3.27
CA LEU A 97 14.02 -12.67 4.61
C LEU A 97 13.80 -14.18 4.81
N ARG A 98 12.69 -14.74 4.32
CA ARG A 98 12.25 -16.11 4.63
C ARG A 98 12.61 -17.15 3.58
N VAL A 99 12.60 -16.77 2.32
CA VAL A 99 12.83 -17.69 1.19
C VAL A 99 14.24 -17.56 0.66
N LYS A 100 14.75 -16.35 0.50
CA LYS A 100 16.13 -16.13 0.09
C LYS A 100 17.12 -16.13 1.26
N GLU A 101 16.63 -16.22 2.49
CA GLU A 101 17.42 -16.21 3.72
C GLU A 101 18.37 -14.99 3.85
N THR A 102 17.96 -13.87 3.28
CA THR A 102 18.70 -12.61 3.33
C THR A 102 18.32 -11.78 4.55
N CYS A 103 18.03 -10.50 4.38
CA CYS A 103 17.70 -9.58 5.46
C CYS A 103 16.55 -8.66 5.07
N TRP A 104 15.90 -8.08 6.07
CA TRP A 104 14.90 -7.02 5.89
C TRP A 104 15.57 -5.66 5.76
N SER A 105 15.32 -4.95 4.65
CA SER A 105 15.83 -3.60 4.43
C SER A 105 14.77 -2.53 4.73
N TRP A 106 14.98 -1.79 5.81
CA TRP A 106 14.17 -0.60 6.10
C TRP A 106 14.40 0.53 5.12
N LYS A 107 15.56 0.55 4.48
CA LYS A 107 15.90 1.54 3.46
C LYS A 107 15.09 1.29 2.19
N ASP A 108 14.89 0.03 1.81
CA ASP A 108 14.01 -0.34 0.70
C ASP A 108 12.56 0.06 0.99
N MET A 109 12.11 -0.12 2.23
CA MET A 109 10.78 0.32 2.64
C MET A 109 10.63 1.84 2.59
N ALA A 110 11.66 2.61 2.93
CA ALA A 110 11.65 4.07 2.79
C ALA A 110 11.55 4.51 1.31
N TRP A 111 12.27 3.85 0.42
CA TRP A 111 12.17 4.09 -1.02
C TRP A 111 10.82 3.68 -1.61
N ASN A 112 10.24 2.58 -1.12
CA ASN A 112 8.88 2.17 -1.45
C ASN A 112 7.85 3.23 -1.02
N LEU A 113 7.97 3.76 0.20
CA LEU A 113 7.09 4.81 0.70
C LEU A 113 7.20 6.09 -0.15
N LEU A 114 8.41 6.50 -0.50
CA LEU A 114 8.64 7.67 -1.33
C LEU A 114 7.99 7.52 -2.70
N GLY A 115 8.24 6.41 -3.40
CA GLY A 115 7.66 6.14 -4.72
C GLY A 115 6.14 6.06 -4.68
N ALA A 116 5.60 5.36 -3.69
CA ALA A 116 4.15 5.22 -3.51
C ALA A 116 3.47 6.58 -3.25
N THR A 117 4.06 7.41 -2.39
CA THR A 117 3.51 8.74 -2.07
C THR A 117 3.50 9.65 -3.28
N LEU A 118 4.61 9.71 -4.02
CA LEU A 118 4.70 10.55 -5.23
C LEU A 118 3.67 10.16 -6.28
N ALA A 119 3.49 8.86 -6.54
CA ALA A 119 2.56 8.40 -7.55
C ALA A 119 1.09 8.51 -7.11
N ALA A 120 0.78 8.19 -5.86
CA ALA A 120 -0.59 8.29 -5.35
C ALA A 120 -1.08 9.74 -5.38
N GLN A 121 -0.22 10.71 -5.06
CA GLN A 121 -0.57 12.14 -5.14
C GLN A 121 -0.63 12.66 -6.57
N ALA A 122 0.14 12.11 -7.51
CA ALA A 122 0.13 12.53 -8.90
C ALA A 122 -1.07 12.01 -9.71
N THR A 123 -1.76 10.99 -9.19
CA THR A 123 -2.94 10.37 -9.82
C THR A 123 -4.26 10.97 -9.34
N ASP A 124 -4.20 11.92 -8.44
CA ASP A 124 -5.36 12.64 -7.90
C ASP A 124 -5.95 13.69 -8.86
#